data_856adf386c7a15e6a363cee5431e3c13
#
_entry.id   856adf386c7a15e6a363cee5431e3c13
#
_cell.length_a   1.000
_cell.length_b   1.000
_cell.length_c   1.000
_cell.angle_alpha   90.00
_cell.angle_beta   90.00
_cell.angle_gamma   90.00
#
_symmetry.space_group_name_H-M   'P 1'
#
loop_
_entity.id
_entity.type
_entity.pdbx_description
1 polymer ?
#
loop_
_entity_poly.entity_id
_entity_poly.type
_entity_poly.pdbx_seq_one_letter_code
_entity_poly.pdbx_strand_id
1 'polypeptide(L)'
;PEHRALFKALVDEKAAAYAKKYGVDYNISFSEQKPSTDTIAADMENKPFRDNGKLLFRPGGHGALIENLNDLDADIIFIKNIDNVVPDKLKGDTVLYKKLIAGVLVALQQRAFAYLQLLDSGKYTHEQILEVLQFLQKQLYCKNPETKNLEDAELVIYLKEKLNRPMRVCGMVKNVGEPGGGPFLAYNSDGTISLQILESSQIDMDDPEKKEMFEKGT
;
A
#
# COMPACT_ATOMS: atom_id res chain seq x y z
N PRO A 1 -13.68 18.84 -2.32
CA PRO A 1 -15.05 19.39 -2.31
C PRO A 1 -15.36 20.25 -3.52
N GLU A 2 -14.47 21.19 -3.88
CA GLU A 2 -14.67 22.21 -4.92
C GLU A 2 -14.97 21.63 -6.31
N HIS A 3 -14.29 20.56 -6.68
CA HIS A 3 -14.41 19.95 -8.01
C HIS A 3 -15.41 18.81 -8.07
N ARG A 4 -16.03 18.41 -6.95
CA ARG A 4 -16.93 17.26 -6.89
C ARG A 4 -18.11 17.38 -7.88
N ALA A 5 -18.70 18.57 -7.96
CA ALA A 5 -19.82 18.82 -8.87
C ALA A 5 -19.43 18.64 -10.34
N LEU A 6 -18.22 19.09 -10.72
CA LEU A 6 -17.68 18.93 -12.08
C LEU A 6 -17.40 17.46 -12.41
N PHE A 7 -16.79 16.71 -11.48
CA PHE A 7 -16.57 15.27 -11.65
C PHE A 7 -17.89 14.52 -11.78
N LYS A 8 -18.88 14.85 -10.94
CA LYS A 8 -20.20 14.23 -11.01
C LYS A 8 -20.86 14.49 -12.36
N ALA A 9 -20.88 15.71 -12.84
CA ALA A 9 -21.45 16.06 -14.15
C ALA A 9 -20.76 15.29 -15.29
N LEU A 10 -19.43 15.16 -15.26
CA LEU A 10 -18.67 14.40 -16.25
C LEU A 10 -19.02 12.90 -16.20
N VAL A 11 -19.17 12.33 -15.01
CA VAL A 11 -19.58 10.93 -14.85
C VAL A 11 -20.98 10.72 -15.39
N ASP A 12 -21.93 11.59 -15.04
CA ASP A 12 -23.32 11.51 -15.50
C ASP A 12 -23.39 11.59 -17.04
N GLU A 13 -22.52 12.39 -17.69
CA GLU A 13 -22.46 12.50 -19.16
C GLU A 13 -21.82 11.24 -19.81
N LYS A 14 -20.77 10.67 -19.24
CA LYS A 14 -19.91 9.69 -19.93
C LYS A 14 -20.16 8.25 -19.54
N ALA A 15 -20.63 7.97 -18.31
CA ALA A 15 -20.68 6.61 -17.77
C ALA A 15 -21.51 5.65 -18.63
N ALA A 16 -22.69 6.07 -19.10
CA ALA A 16 -23.59 5.25 -19.92
C ALA A 16 -22.92 4.84 -21.26
N ALA A 17 -22.18 5.76 -21.89
CA ALA A 17 -21.50 5.47 -23.15
C ALA A 17 -20.37 4.44 -22.96
N TYR A 18 -19.63 4.56 -21.87
CA TYR A 18 -18.56 3.62 -21.54
C TYR A 18 -19.12 2.26 -21.08
N ALA A 19 -20.19 2.23 -20.30
CA ALA A 19 -20.88 1.01 -19.92
C ALA A 19 -21.31 0.21 -21.16
N LYS A 20 -21.94 0.87 -22.12
CA LYS A 20 -22.32 0.26 -23.41
C LYS A 20 -21.10 -0.21 -24.21
N LYS A 21 -20.04 0.61 -24.29
CA LYS A 21 -18.83 0.29 -25.05
C LYS A 21 -18.13 -0.97 -24.54
N TYR A 22 -18.09 -1.16 -23.22
CA TYR A 22 -17.34 -2.25 -22.59
C TYR A 22 -18.23 -3.41 -22.09
N GLY A 23 -19.56 -3.28 -22.18
CA GLY A 23 -20.50 -4.30 -21.74
C GLY A 23 -20.48 -4.52 -20.22
N VAL A 24 -20.31 -3.46 -19.44
CA VAL A 24 -20.18 -3.51 -17.98
C VAL A 24 -21.03 -2.42 -17.33
N ASP A 25 -21.47 -2.66 -16.11
CA ASP A 25 -22.09 -1.65 -15.27
C ASP A 25 -21.05 -1.00 -14.36
N TYR A 26 -21.14 0.32 -14.19
CA TYR A 26 -20.27 1.08 -13.31
C TYR A 26 -21.04 1.56 -12.07
N ASN A 27 -20.57 1.18 -10.90
CA ASN A 27 -20.99 1.81 -9.65
C ASN A 27 -19.90 2.82 -9.23
N ILE A 28 -20.19 4.12 -9.44
CA ILE A 28 -19.23 5.21 -9.25
C ILE A 28 -19.63 6.02 -8.03
N SER A 29 -18.75 6.08 -7.06
CA SER A 29 -18.91 6.90 -5.86
C SER A 29 -17.76 7.88 -5.69
N PHE A 30 -17.95 8.88 -4.86
CA PHE A 30 -16.96 9.90 -4.54
C PHE A 30 -16.78 9.97 -3.04
N SER A 31 -15.54 9.90 -2.60
CA SER A 31 -15.16 10.21 -1.22
C SER A 31 -14.24 11.43 -1.20
N GLU A 32 -14.20 12.10 -0.07
CA GLU A 32 -13.34 13.25 0.19
C GLU A 32 -12.44 12.91 1.37
N GLN A 33 -11.23 13.48 1.39
CA GLN A 33 -10.36 13.33 2.54
C GLN A 33 -11.09 13.77 3.82
N LYS A 34 -10.99 12.97 4.86
CA LYS A 34 -11.68 13.24 6.13
C LYS A 34 -11.00 14.42 6.86
N PRO A 35 -11.74 15.39 7.37
CA PRO A 35 -11.18 16.51 8.13
C PRO A 35 -10.37 16.08 9.37
N SER A 36 -10.64 14.89 9.92
CA SER A 36 -9.87 14.31 11.02
C SER A 36 -8.42 14.00 10.66
N THR A 37 -8.09 13.96 9.37
CA THR A 37 -6.74 13.71 8.84
C THR A 37 -6.02 15.00 8.44
N ASP A 38 -6.63 16.17 8.67
CA ASP A 38 -5.99 17.44 8.41
C ASP A 38 -4.77 17.66 9.31
N THR A 39 -3.75 18.29 8.77
CA THR A 39 -2.51 18.60 9.47
C THR A 39 -2.46 20.06 9.89
N ILE A 40 -1.81 20.34 11.02
CA ILE A 40 -1.56 21.71 11.45
C ILE A 40 -0.47 22.32 10.56
N ALA A 41 -0.73 23.50 10.00
CA ALA A 41 0.30 24.25 9.28
C ALA A 41 1.35 24.75 10.29
N ALA A 42 2.62 24.65 9.90
CA ALA A 42 3.75 25.19 10.67
C ALA A 42 4.36 26.41 9.97
N ASP A 43 4.95 27.30 10.75
CA ASP A 43 5.76 28.40 10.26
C ASP A 43 7.22 27.96 10.00
N MET A 44 8.08 28.88 9.62
CA MET A 44 9.48 28.59 9.30
C MET A 44 10.33 28.18 10.51
N GLU A 45 9.86 28.46 11.73
CA GLU A 45 10.46 28.01 12.99
C GLU A 45 9.84 26.71 13.52
N ASN A 46 9.04 26.02 12.69
CA ASN A 46 8.33 24.78 13.04
C ASN A 46 7.36 24.93 14.22
N LYS A 47 6.76 26.12 14.37
CA LYS A 47 5.70 26.38 15.33
C LYS A 47 4.33 26.34 14.66
N PRO A 48 3.24 26.04 15.40
CA PRO A 48 1.90 26.04 14.82
C PRO A 48 1.53 27.41 14.25
N PHE A 49 1.29 27.45 12.94
CA PHE A 49 0.89 28.67 12.24
C PHE A 49 -0.53 29.09 12.64
N ARG A 50 -0.71 30.38 12.85
CA ARG A 50 -2.00 30.96 13.20
C ARG A 50 -2.41 32.03 12.19
N ASP A 51 -3.62 31.87 11.68
CA ASP A 51 -4.29 32.89 10.87
C ASP A 51 -5.37 33.55 11.72
N ASN A 52 -5.27 34.89 11.89
CA ASN A 52 -6.17 35.65 12.77
C ASN A 52 -6.32 35.06 14.18
N GLY A 53 -5.23 34.55 14.75
CA GLY A 53 -5.17 33.95 16.09
C GLY A 53 -5.67 32.49 16.18
N LYS A 54 -6.24 31.93 15.11
CA LYS A 54 -6.70 30.54 15.04
C LYS A 54 -5.64 29.65 14.39
N LEU A 55 -5.57 28.40 14.84
CA LEU A 55 -4.73 27.39 14.18
C LEU A 55 -5.22 27.17 12.75
N LEU A 56 -4.28 27.13 11.80
CA LEU A 56 -4.58 26.79 10.43
C LEU A 56 -4.38 25.29 10.22
N PHE A 57 -5.43 24.63 9.75
CA PHE A 57 -5.38 23.22 9.34
C PHE A 57 -5.40 23.16 7.82
N ARG A 58 -4.68 22.17 7.28
CA ARG A 58 -4.61 21.91 5.84
C ARG A 58 -4.85 20.44 5.57
N PRO A 59 -5.45 20.08 4.42
CA PRO A 59 -5.56 18.69 4.02
C PRO A 59 -4.20 18.01 4.08
N GLY A 60 -4.17 16.80 4.62
CA GLY A 60 -2.98 15.97 4.65
C GLY A 60 -2.57 15.52 3.24
N GLY A 61 -1.39 14.92 3.14
CA GLY A 61 -0.94 14.31 1.89
C GLY A 61 -1.71 13.04 1.52
N HIS A 62 -1.30 12.37 0.45
CA HIS A 62 -1.95 11.14 -0.06
C HIS A 62 -2.10 10.04 0.99
N GLY A 63 -1.20 9.97 1.98
CA GLY A 63 -1.29 9.01 3.10
C GLY A 63 -2.58 9.16 3.92
N ALA A 64 -3.15 10.35 4.01
CA ALA A 64 -4.42 10.59 4.70
C ALA A 64 -5.61 9.83 4.07
N LEU A 65 -5.53 9.49 2.78
CA LEU A 65 -6.56 8.73 2.06
C LEU A 65 -6.65 7.25 2.50
N ILE A 66 -5.75 6.78 3.37
CA ILE A 66 -5.87 5.43 3.96
C ILE A 66 -7.18 5.30 4.75
N GLU A 67 -7.66 6.36 5.37
CA GLU A 67 -8.94 6.38 6.06
C GLU A 67 -10.13 6.17 5.09
N ASN A 68 -10.02 6.69 3.87
CA ASN A 68 -11.01 6.48 2.82
C ASN A 68 -10.96 5.06 2.26
N LEU A 69 -9.75 4.47 2.15
CA LEU A 69 -9.59 3.07 1.74
C LEU A 69 -10.16 2.11 2.78
N ASN A 70 -9.99 2.43 4.07
CA ASN A 70 -10.50 1.61 5.17
C ASN A 70 -12.04 1.56 5.24
N ASP A 71 -12.72 2.53 4.63
CA ASP A 71 -14.19 2.55 4.54
C ASP A 71 -14.73 1.65 3.39
N LEU A 72 -13.86 1.11 2.54
CA LEU A 72 -14.26 0.27 1.43
C LEU A 72 -14.47 -1.17 1.89
N ASP A 73 -15.68 -1.68 1.72
CA ASP A 73 -16.01 -3.10 1.92
C ASP A 73 -15.71 -3.86 0.62
N ALA A 74 -14.47 -4.32 0.47
CA ALA A 74 -14.00 -5.00 -0.72
C ALA A 74 -12.86 -5.99 -0.40
N ASP A 75 -12.89 -7.15 -1.06
CA ASP A 75 -11.82 -8.16 -0.93
C ASP A 75 -10.52 -7.70 -1.58
N ILE A 76 -10.60 -6.92 -2.68
CA ILE A 76 -9.47 -6.43 -3.46
C ILE A 76 -9.72 -4.99 -3.89
N ILE A 77 -8.73 -4.14 -3.67
CA ILE A 77 -8.78 -2.73 -4.05
C ILE A 77 -7.65 -2.42 -5.02
N PHE A 78 -8.00 -1.92 -6.22
CA PHE A 78 -7.03 -1.37 -7.15
C PHE A 78 -6.84 0.12 -6.90
N ILE A 79 -5.62 0.51 -6.59
CA ILE A 79 -5.26 1.92 -6.39
C ILE A 79 -4.53 2.41 -7.64
N LYS A 80 -5.00 3.53 -8.19
CA LYS A 80 -4.37 4.18 -9.33
C LYS A 80 -4.43 5.70 -9.17
N ASN A 81 -3.30 6.35 -9.42
CA ASN A 81 -3.23 7.80 -9.49
C ASN A 81 -3.86 8.30 -10.81
N ILE A 82 -4.56 9.43 -10.78
CA ILE A 82 -5.29 9.95 -11.94
C ILE A 82 -4.37 10.51 -13.01
N ASP A 83 -3.22 11.06 -12.63
CA ASP A 83 -2.24 11.70 -13.52
C ASP A 83 -1.32 10.69 -14.23
N ASN A 84 -1.41 9.41 -13.90
CA ASN A 84 -0.64 8.35 -14.54
C ASN A 84 -1.52 7.53 -15.51
N VAL A 85 -2.03 8.19 -16.55
CA VAL A 85 -2.92 7.58 -17.56
C VAL A 85 -2.26 7.64 -18.93
N VAL A 86 -2.28 6.52 -19.64
CA VAL A 86 -1.80 6.41 -21.02
C VAL A 86 -2.95 6.48 -22.03
N PRO A 87 -2.72 6.92 -23.28
CA PRO A 87 -3.69 6.84 -24.37
C PRO A 87 -4.20 5.42 -24.61
N ASP A 88 -5.43 5.30 -25.14
CA ASP A 88 -6.09 3.99 -25.32
C ASP A 88 -5.24 2.98 -26.10
N LYS A 89 -4.51 3.43 -27.11
CA LYS A 89 -3.63 2.58 -27.93
C LYS A 89 -2.49 1.91 -27.14
N LEU A 90 -2.13 2.44 -25.97
CA LEU A 90 -1.07 1.92 -25.09
C LEU A 90 -1.63 1.19 -23.85
N LYS A 91 -2.94 1.07 -23.73
CA LYS A 91 -3.56 0.43 -22.55
C LYS A 91 -3.42 -1.08 -22.49
N GLY A 92 -3.06 -1.73 -23.58
CA GLY A 92 -2.89 -3.19 -23.64
C GLY A 92 -1.96 -3.70 -22.54
N ASP A 93 -0.75 -3.18 -22.50
CA ASP A 93 0.24 -3.54 -21.48
C ASP A 93 -0.21 -3.14 -20.07
N THR A 94 -0.80 -1.94 -19.92
CA THR A 94 -1.35 -1.50 -18.62
C THR A 94 -2.37 -2.50 -18.07
N VAL A 95 -3.28 -2.99 -18.91
CA VAL A 95 -4.29 -3.98 -18.52
C VAL A 95 -3.65 -5.32 -18.17
N LEU A 96 -2.69 -5.77 -19.00
CA LEU A 96 -1.97 -7.02 -18.78
C LEU A 96 -1.24 -7.01 -17.42
N TYR A 97 -0.44 -5.99 -17.16
CA TYR A 97 0.33 -5.90 -15.92
C TYR A 97 -0.56 -5.70 -14.69
N LYS A 98 -1.67 -4.98 -14.80
CA LYS A 98 -2.65 -4.89 -13.71
C LYS A 98 -3.27 -6.24 -13.38
N LYS A 99 -3.64 -7.04 -14.39
CA LYS A 99 -4.14 -8.40 -14.17
C LYS A 99 -3.08 -9.29 -13.52
N LEU A 100 -1.82 -9.15 -13.93
CA LEU A 100 -0.71 -9.90 -13.36
C LEU A 100 -0.52 -9.57 -11.88
N ILE A 101 -0.47 -8.29 -11.51
CA ILE A 101 -0.33 -7.83 -10.13
C ILE A 101 -1.50 -8.33 -9.27
N ALA A 102 -2.72 -8.25 -9.78
CA ALA A 102 -3.90 -8.78 -9.10
C ALA A 102 -3.82 -10.30 -8.90
N GLY A 103 -3.40 -11.04 -9.94
CA GLY A 103 -3.21 -12.48 -9.85
C GLY A 103 -2.20 -12.90 -8.80
N VAL A 104 -1.09 -12.18 -8.70
CA VAL A 104 -0.08 -12.38 -7.64
C VAL A 104 -0.69 -12.14 -6.26
N LEU A 105 -1.43 -11.03 -6.08
CA LEU A 105 -2.09 -10.73 -4.81
C LEU A 105 -3.06 -11.85 -4.39
N VAL A 106 -3.94 -12.26 -5.31
CA VAL A 106 -4.94 -13.31 -5.03
C VAL A 106 -4.27 -14.63 -4.66
N ALA A 107 -3.24 -15.05 -5.39
CA ALA A 107 -2.52 -16.29 -5.10
C ALA A 107 -1.85 -16.26 -3.72
N LEU A 108 -1.22 -15.15 -3.35
CA LEU A 108 -0.59 -14.98 -2.03
C LEU A 108 -1.64 -14.91 -0.91
N GLN A 109 -2.75 -14.21 -1.13
CA GLN A 109 -3.85 -14.10 -0.17
C GLN A 109 -4.50 -15.47 0.11
N GLN A 110 -4.82 -16.24 -0.93
CA GLN A 110 -5.37 -17.58 -0.77
C GLN A 110 -4.45 -18.48 0.03
N ARG A 111 -3.14 -18.40 -0.23
CA ARG A 111 -2.16 -19.19 0.50
C ARG A 111 -2.03 -18.73 1.96
N ALA A 112 -2.03 -17.43 2.22
CA ALA A 112 -2.03 -16.89 3.58
C ALA A 112 -3.27 -17.35 4.37
N PHE A 113 -4.46 -17.34 3.75
CA PHE A 113 -5.68 -17.82 4.39
C PHE A 113 -5.64 -19.31 4.68
N ALA A 114 -5.12 -20.12 3.76
CA ALA A 114 -4.94 -21.55 4.00
C ALA A 114 -4.00 -21.82 5.18
N TYR A 115 -2.91 -21.06 5.30
CA TYR A 115 -2.01 -21.19 6.44
C TYR A 115 -2.63 -20.71 7.75
N LEU A 116 -3.40 -19.61 7.73
CA LEU A 116 -4.14 -19.18 8.92
C LEU A 116 -5.12 -20.26 9.39
N GLN A 117 -5.88 -20.87 8.48
CA GLN A 117 -6.78 -21.97 8.79
C GLN A 117 -6.04 -23.19 9.37
N LEU A 118 -4.87 -23.53 8.79
CA LEU A 118 -4.02 -24.60 9.32
C LEU A 118 -3.60 -24.30 10.77
N LEU A 119 -3.06 -23.11 11.02
CA LEU A 119 -2.59 -22.69 12.34
C LEU A 119 -3.74 -22.57 13.36
N ASP A 120 -4.93 -22.15 12.92
CA ASP A 120 -6.13 -22.05 13.77
C ASP A 120 -6.68 -23.42 14.14
N SER A 121 -6.47 -24.43 13.31
CA SER A 121 -6.93 -25.80 13.59
C SER A 121 -6.24 -26.44 14.79
N GLY A 122 -5.05 -25.96 15.17
CA GLY A 122 -4.19 -26.58 16.18
C GLY A 122 -3.63 -27.96 15.77
N LYS A 123 -3.86 -28.39 14.51
CA LYS A 123 -3.44 -29.69 13.97
C LYS A 123 -2.37 -29.49 12.90
N TYR A 124 -1.16 -29.22 13.31
CA TYR A 124 0.00 -29.00 12.45
C TYR A 124 1.24 -29.67 13.00
N THR A 125 2.21 -29.96 12.13
CA THR A 125 3.53 -30.47 12.50
C THR A 125 4.53 -29.34 12.57
N HIS A 126 5.69 -29.59 13.18
CA HIS A 126 6.82 -28.64 13.20
C HIS A 126 7.22 -28.23 11.77
N GLU A 127 7.29 -29.19 10.85
CA GLU A 127 7.66 -28.92 9.45
C GLU A 127 6.65 -27.97 8.77
N GLN A 128 5.36 -28.11 9.08
CA GLN A 128 4.33 -27.21 8.57
C GLN A 128 4.47 -25.80 9.14
N ILE A 129 4.83 -25.63 10.42
CA ILE A 129 5.13 -24.33 11.00
C ILE A 129 6.31 -23.68 10.27
N LEU A 130 7.38 -24.43 10.00
CA LEU A 130 8.56 -23.94 9.26
C LEU A 130 8.21 -23.59 7.80
N GLU A 131 7.31 -24.35 7.15
CA GLU A 131 6.81 -24.00 5.81
C GLU A 131 6.09 -22.64 5.82
N VAL A 132 5.24 -22.38 6.81
CA VAL A 132 4.55 -21.10 6.97
C VAL A 132 5.54 -19.97 7.23
N LEU A 133 6.56 -20.19 8.07
CA LEU A 133 7.63 -19.24 8.29
C LEU A 133 8.39 -18.92 7.00
N GLN A 134 8.71 -19.93 6.22
CA GLN A 134 9.38 -19.77 4.93
C GLN A 134 8.53 -18.95 3.94
N PHE A 135 7.21 -19.18 3.91
CA PHE A 135 6.27 -18.39 3.11
C PHE A 135 6.29 -16.92 3.54
N LEU A 136 6.20 -16.64 4.83
CA LEU A 136 6.26 -15.28 5.38
C LEU A 136 7.58 -14.58 4.99
N GLN A 137 8.70 -15.27 5.13
CA GLN A 137 10.01 -14.68 4.87
C GLN A 137 10.35 -14.52 3.39
N LYS A 138 9.97 -15.50 2.54
CA LYS A 138 10.39 -15.53 1.13
C LYS A 138 9.36 -15.01 0.15
N GLN A 139 8.08 -15.11 0.48
CA GLN A 139 6.99 -14.67 -0.41
C GLN A 139 6.42 -13.32 0.02
N LEU A 140 6.29 -13.10 1.34
CA LEU A 140 5.78 -11.84 1.87
C LEU A 140 6.90 -10.89 2.31
N TYR A 141 8.16 -11.33 2.20
CA TYR A 141 9.36 -10.55 2.53
C TYR A 141 9.32 -9.92 3.93
N CYS A 142 8.68 -10.59 4.87
CA CYS A 142 8.66 -10.19 6.27
C CYS A 142 9.58 -11.11 7.07
N LYS A 143 10.71 -10.57 7.53
CA LYS A 143 11.75 -11.31 8.24
C LYS A 143 11.90 -10.81 9.67
N ASN A 144 12.11 -11.72 10.60
CA ASN A 144 12.51 -11.38 11.96
C ASN A 144 13.66 -12.35 12.37
N PRO A 145 14.88 -11.83 12.60
CA PRO A 145 16.01 -12.67 13.01
C PRO A 145 15.77 -13.45 14.30
N GLU A 146 14.90 -12.96 15.18
CA GLU A 146 14.61 -13.58 16.48
C GLU A 146 13.71 -14.82 16.37
N THR A 147 13.08 -15.07 15.23
CA THR A 147 12.22 -16.25 15.05
C THR A 147 12.92 -17.58 15.28
N LYS A 148 14.26 -17.62 15.11
CA LYS A 148 15.10 -18.79 15.41
C LYS A 148 15.15 -19.17 16.90
N ASN A 149 14.79 -18.25 17.78
CA ASN A 149 14.82 -18.42 19.23
C ASN A 149 13.43 -18.77 19.81
N LEU A 150 12.39 -18.80 18.98
CA LEU A 150 11.01 -19.06 19.39
C LEU A 150 10.72 -20.56 19.39
N GLU A 151 10.06 -21.02 20.42
CA GLU A 151 9.45 -22.35 20.45
C GLU A 151 8.20 -22.40 19.54
N ASP A 152 7.77 -23.60 19.14
CA ASP A 152 6.66 -23.78 18.19
C ASP A 152 5.39 -23.00 18.58
N ALA A 153 5.02 -22.99 19.85
CA ALA A 153 3.83 -22.28 20.31
C ALA A 153 3.96 -20.75 20.14
N GLU A 154 5.10 -20.19 20.45
CA GLU A 154 5.38 -18.77 20.27
C GLU A 154 5.47 -18.41 18.78
N LEU A 155 6.12 -19.28 18.00
CA LEU A 155 6.25 -19.10 16.56
C LEU A 155 4.87 -19.12 15.86
N VAL A 156 3.94 -19.97 16.27
CA VAL A 156 2.57 -20.00 15.76
C VAL A 156 1.82 -18.71 16.06
N ILE A 157 1.94 -18.17 17.28
CA ILE A 157 1.34 -16.87 17.65
C ILE A 157 1.89 -15.77 16.75
N TYR A 158 3.22 -15.71 16.61
CA TYR A 158 3.90 -14.75 15.74
C TYR A 158 3.43 -14.87 14.28
N LEU A 159 3.36 -16.08 13.73
CA LEU A 159 2.94 -16.30 12.34
C LEU A 159 1.50 -15.88 12.10
N LYS A 160 0.58 -16.20 13.01
CA LYS A 160 -0.83 -15.79 12.92
C LYS A 160 -0.95 -14.26 12.93
N GLU A 161 -0.22 -13.57 13.81
CA GLU A 161 -0.19 -12.11 13.85
C GLU A 161 0.33 -11.51 12.54
N LYS A 162 1.42 -12.06 11.99
CA LYS A 162 2.05 -11.52 10.77
C LYS A 162 1.31 -11.87 9.49
N LEU A 163 0.56 -12.94 9.44
CA LEU A 163 -0.29 -13.31 8.29
C LEU A 163 -1.64 -12.59 8.28
N ASN A 164 -2.19 -12.27 9.45
CA ASN A 164 -3.49 -11.58 9.58
C ASN A 164 -3.30 -10.06 9.49
N ARG A 165 -2.79 -9.59 8.36
CA ARG A 165 -2.57 -8.17 8.09
C ARG A 165 -2.99 -7.83 6.66
N PRO A 166 -3.35 -6.56 6.37
CA PRO A 166 -3.55 -6.11 4.99
C PRO A 166 -2.33 -6.42 4.13
N MET A 167 -2.57 -6.93 2.92
CA MET A 167 -1.53 -7.27 1.95
C MET A 167 -1.61 -6.31 0.77
N ARG A 168 -0.46 -5.85 0.27
CA ARG A 168 -0.38 -5.08 -0.96
C ARG A 168 0.65 -5.66 -1.91
N VAL A 169 0.37 -5.58 -3.19
CA VAL A 169 1.32 -5.88 -4.26
C VAL A 169 1.49 -4.60 -5.08
N CYS A 170 2.71 -4.10 -5.17
CA CYS A 170 3.05 -2.88 -5.88
C CYS A 170 3.77 -3.21 -7.17
N GLY A 171 3.31 -2.63 -8.28
CA GLY A 171 4.06 -2.65 -9.54
C GLY A 171 5.22 -1.65 -9.43
N MET A 172 6.42 -2.11 -9.79
CA MET A 172 7.63 -1.28 -9.78
C MET A 172 8.24 -1.26 -11.17
N VAL A 173 8.80 -0.12 -11.53
CA VAL A 173 9.62 0.06 -12.74
C VAL A 173 10.98 0.60 -12.34
N LYS A 174 12.00 0.32 -13.15
CA LYS A 174 13.33 0.88 -12.92
C LYS A 174 13.27 2.41 -12.97
N ASN A 175 13.80 3.07 -11.94
CA ASN A 175 13.91 4.52 -11.93
C ASN A 175 14.98 4.97 -12.93
N VAL A 176 14.65 5.96 -13.75
CA VAL A 176 15.56 6.55 -14.75
C VAL A 176 15.79 8.05 -14.49
N GLY A 177 15.71 8.47 -13.24
CA GLY A 177 15.99 9.84 -12.80
C GLY A 177 14.75 10.70 -12.56
N GLU A 178 13.55 10.11 -12.56
CA GLU A 178 12.33 10.83 -12.20
C GLU A 178 12.09 10.80 -10.68
N PRO A 179 11.49 11.85 -10.10
CA PRO A 179 11.11 11.84 -8.70
C PRO A 179 10.05 10.78 -8.43
N GLY A 180 10.17 10.08 -7.31
CA GLY A 180 9.21 9.05 -6.92
C GLY A 180 9.73 8.19 -5.78
N GLY A 181 8.90 7.22 -5.37
CA GLY A 181 9.24 6.23 -4.37
C GLY A 181 9.96 5.02 -4.98
N GLY A 182 10.76 4.37 -4.16
CA GLY A 182 11.45 3.12 -4.48
C GLY A 182 11.23 2.05 -3.41
N PRO A 183 11.49 0.76 -3.73
CA PRO A 183 11.40 -0.31 -2.76
C PRO A 183 12.67 -0.40 -1.92
N PHE A 184 12.50 -0.47 -0.61
CA PHE A 184 13.58 -0.60 0.37
C PHE A 184 13.27 -1.72 1.33
N LEU A 185 14.32 -2.36 1.86
CA LEU A 185 14.23 -3.20 3.04
C LEU A 185 14.39 -2.30 4.26
N ALA A 186 13.33 -2.18 5.05
CA ALA A 186 13.30 -1.32 6.22
C ALA A 186 13.10 -2.12 7.50
N TYR A 187 13.75 -1.68 8.57
CA TYR A 187 13.47 -2.14 9.92
C TYR A 187 12.18 -1.50 10.42
N ASN A 188 11.26 -2.32 10.90
CA ASN A 188 10.02 -1.88 11.51
C ASN A 188 10.18 -1.77 13.03
N SER A 189 9.30 -1.03 13.68
CA SER A 189 9.31 -0.83 15.14
C SER A 189 9.15 -2.12 15.95
N ASP A 190 8.61 -3.17 15.34
CA ASP A 190 8.40 -4.49 15.93
C ASP A 190 9.59 -5.47 15.73
N GLY A 191 10.73 -4.95 15.26
CA GLY A 191 11.94 -5.75 14.99
C GLY A 191 11.90 -6.56 13.70
N THR A 192 10.82 -6.50 12.92
CA THR A 192 10.78 -7.15 11.61
C THR A 192 11.50 -6.31 10.55
N ILE A 193 11.96 -6.98 9.50
CA ILE A 193 12.50 -6.37 8.30
C ILE A 193 11.53 -6.70 7.16
N SER A 194 11.04 -5.68 6.46
CA SER A 194 10.11 -5.88 5.36
C SER A 194 10.32 -4.90 4.21
N LEU A 195 9.72 -5.21 3.06
CA LEU A 195 9.69 -4.29 1.93
C LEU A 195 8.79 -3.08 2.24
N GLN A 196 9.34 -1.88 2.04
CA GLN A 196 8.62 -0.62 2.17
C GLN A 196 8.87 0.24 0.93
N ILE A 197 7.88 1.06 0.56
CA ILE A 197 8.05 2.09 -0.46
C ILE A 197 8.42 3.38 0.26
N LEU A 198 9.60 3.93 -0.05
CA LEU A 198 10.07 5.20 0.49
C LEU A 198 10.32 6.18 -0.64
N GLU A 199 9.94 7.43 -0.42
CA GLU A 199 10.30 8.53 -1.31
C GLU A 199 11.65 9.14 -0.89
N SER A 200 12.37 9.74 -1.82
CA SER A 200 13.66 10.38 -1.53
C SER A 200 13.57 11.42 -0.42
N SER A 201 12.44 12.13 -0.32
CA SER A 201 12.17 13.09 0.76
C SER A 201 12.08 12.49 2.16
N GLN A 202 11.91 11.16 2.27
CA GLN A 202 11.85 10.41 3.54
C GLN A 202 13.22 9.86 3.95
N ILE A 203 14.24 10.05 3.11
CA ILE A 203 15.60 9.54 3.34
C ILE A 203 16.49 10.74 3.67
N ASP A 204 17.26 10.60 4.73
CA ASP A 204 18.27 11.59 5.11
C ASP A 204 19.43 11.54 4.11
N MET A 205 19.37 12.39 3.09
CA MET A 205 20.37 12.47 2.03
C MET A 205 21.64 13.20 2.44
N ASP A 206 21.68 13.80 3.63
CA ASP A 206 22.88 14.41 4.22
C ASP A 206 23.75 13.34 4.92
N ASP A 207 23.17 12.17 5.21
CA ASP A 207 23.88 10.99 5.68
C ASP A 207 24.55 10.27 4.49
N PRO A 208 25.90 10.22 4.42
CA PRO A 208 26.62 9.64 3.27
C PRO A 208 26.30 8.17 3.04
N GLU A 209 26.08 7.38 4.11
CA GLU A 209 25.77 5.96 4.01
C GLU A 209 24.38 5.75 3.40
N LYS A 210 23.39 6.46 3.89
CA LYS A 210 22.02 6.39 3.34
C LYS A 210 21.95 6.87 1.90
N LYS A 211 22.67 7.95 1.59
CA LYS A 211 22.78 8.46 0.21
C LYS A 211 23.40 7.41 -0.71
N GLU A 212 24.50 6.78 -0.31
CA GLU A 212 25.16 5.73 -1.09
C GLU A 212 24.24 4.52 -1.29
N MET A 213 23.50 4.10 -0.25
CA MET A 213 22.51 3.02 -0.36
C MET A 213 21.38 3.37 -1.34
N PHE A 214 20.91 4.62 -1.30
CA PHE A 214 19.88 5.11 -2.22
C PHE A 214 20.37 5.14 -3.68
N GLU A 215 21.57 5.66 -3.92
CA GLU A 215 22.14 5.77 -5.27
C GLU A 215 22.52 4.42 -5.88
N LYS A 216 22.89 3.43 -5.06
CA LYS A 216 23.20 2.06 -5.50
C LYS A 216 21.97 1.15 -5.56
N GLY A 217 20.85 1.58 -5.01
CA GLY A 217 19.58 0.86 -5.06
C GLY A 217 19.06 0.73 -6.50
N THR A 218 18.30 -0.34 -6.78
CA THR A 218 17.70 -0.59 -8.11
C THR A 218 16.24 -0.22 -8.12
#